data_30e7391c8b6244692adadaba8055cb98
#
_entry.id   30e7391c8b6244692adadaba8055cb98
#
_cell.length_a   1.000
_cell.length_b   1.000
_cell.length_c   1.000
_cell.angle_alpha   90.00
_cell.angle_beta   90.00
_cell.angle_gamma   90.00
#
_symmetry.space_group_name_H-M   'P 1'
#
loop_
_entity.id
_entity.type
_entity.pdbx_description
1 polymer ?
#
loop_
_entity_poly.entity_id
_entity_poly.type
_entity_poly.pdbx_seq_one_letter_code
_entity_poly.pdbx_strand_id
1 'polypeptide(L)'
;SAIASMESGKSVIKQTKNLMDTLPSCVYFSKNKKGERSIRVGIKAKDSKYSDAIQALSKGEIGEEFGYIEFKREMGSDKTYSNENMAKPSYNPEELSAEVLKELKSLINDEVVNSVVITVPAMFIAIQKDATMKAARIAGFKQCILLQEPIAACMAYGLSAKKKDGRWLVFDFGGGTFDAALVKVEDGILSVFDTEGDNYLGGKNLDEVVVNQILWPHLKNEYYLRSYEQVEWKKKALIDALKGPAEEMRIALSFADSADYSTYDRNLNLGEDDNGEDIDLEITITKEKLLDAINDQYEKAVNICKDLLQRNNLAGNQLSSLILV
;
A
#
# COMPACT_ATOMS: atom_id res chain seq x y z
N SER A 1 -0.35 5.94 -3.30
CA SER A 1 -0.38 7.43 -3.21
C SER A 1 -1.04 8.05 -4.42
N ALA A 2 -1.63 9.23 -4.27
CA ALA A 2 -2.24 10.01 -5.35
C ALA A 2 -1.88 11.48 -5.21
N ILE A 3 -2.03 12.24 -6.30
CA ILE A 3 -1.92 13.70 -6.27
C ILE A 3 -3.10 14.33 -7.00
N ALA A 4 -3.61 15.44 -6.47
CA ALA A 4 -4.64 16.25 -7.10
C ALA A 4 -4.21 17.71 -7.16
N SER A 5 -4.72 18.45 -8.13
CA SER A 5 -4.61 19.90 -8.22
C SER A 5 -5.99 20.55 -8.23
N MET A 6 -6.03 21.84 -7.86
CA MET A 6 -7.25 22.62 -7.98
C MET A 6 -7.35 23.23 -9.38
N GLU A 7 -8.38 22.86 -10.13
CA GLU A 7 -8.66 23.35 -11.46
C GLU A 7 -10.07 23.96 -11.49
N SER A 8 -10.17 25.22 -11.82
CA SER A 8 -11.46 25.96 -11.84
C SER A 8 -12.30 25.79 -10.57
N GLY A 9 -11.64 25.72 -9.41
CA GLY A 9 -12.29 25.56 -8.10
C GLY A 9 -12.71 24.14 -7.75
N LYS A 10 -12.31 23.13 -8.53
CA LYS A 10 -12.55 21.71 -8.27
C LYS A 10 -11.24 20.95 -8.10
N SER A 11 -11.24 19.98 -7.21
CA SER A 11 -10.12 19.04 -7.07
C SER A 11 -10.13 18.05 -8.24
N VAL A 12 -9.00 17.92 -8.94
CA VAL A 12 -8.80 17.00 -10.05
C VAL A 12 -7.62 16.09 -9.76
N ILE A 13 -7.87 14.79 -9.69
CA ILE A 13 -6.83 13.78 -9.52
C ILE A 13 -6.00 13.72 -10.80
N LYS A 14 -4.68 13.72 -10.65
CA LYS A 14 -3.75 13.54 -11.78
C LYS A 14 -3.45 12.07 -11.98
N GLN A 15 -3.78 11.59 -13.17
CA GLN A 15 -3.54 10.20 -13.53
C GLN A 15 -2.08 9.96 -13.89
N THR A 16 -1.62 8.77 -13.56
CA THR A 16 -0.31 8.26 -14.00
C THR A 16 -0.30 8.05 -15.52
N LYS A 17 0.88 7.82 -16.11
CA LYS A 17 1.02 7.50 -17.54
C LYS A 17 0.22 6.26 -17.97
N ASN A 18 -0.13 5.40 -17.02
CA ASN A 18 -0.95 4.21 -17.25
C ASN A 18 -2.46 4.48 -16.96
N LEU A 19 -2.89 5.73 -16.92
CA LEU A 19 -4.26 6.17 -16.66
C LEU A 19 -4.82 5.72 -15.30
N MET A 20 -3.95 5.51 -14.32
CA MET A 20 -4.35 5.15 -12.95
C MET A 20 -4.39 6.37 -12.06
N ASP A 21 -5.41 6.46 -11.22
CA ASP A 21 -5.60 7.54 -10.23
C ASP A 21 -4.62 7.43 -9.05
N THR A 22 -3.96 6.28 -8.90
CA THR A 22 -3.01 6.02 -7.82
C THR A 22 -1.65 5.57 -8.34
N LEU A 23 -0.60 5.95 -7.61
CA LEU A 23 0.78 5.52 -7.83
C LEU A 23 1.20 4.59 -6.68
N PRO A 24 1.59 3.33 -6.95
CA PRO A 24 2.18 2.47 -5.92
C PRO A 24 3.37 3.13 -5.24
N SER A 25 3.42 3.12 -3.90
CA SER A 25 4.56 3.63 -3.13
C SER A 25 5.67 2.59 -3.11
N CYS A 26 6.28 2.39 -4.28
CA CYS A 26 7.40 1.49 -4.51
C CYS A 26 8.54 2.27 -5.17
N VAL A 27 9.76 2.08 -4.68
CA VAL A 27 10.99 2.68 -5.22
C VAL A 27 11.96 1.55 -5.53
N TYR A 28 12.47 1.50 -6.75
CA TYR A 28 13.37 0.47 -7.24
C TYR A 28 14.65 1.09 -7.79
N PHE A 29 15.80 0.55 -7.39
CA PHE A 29 17.10 0.99 -7.82
C PHE A 29 17.66 0.03 -8.88
N SER A 30 18.08 0.57 -10.01
CA SER A 30 18.65 -0.22 -11.09
C SER A 30 19.97 0.36 -11.59
N LYS A 31 20.79 -0.54 -12.15
CA LYS A 31 22.07 -0.21 -12.79
C LYS A 31 22.12 -0.91 -14.14
N ASN A 32 22.38 -0.17 -15.19
CA ASN A 32 22.49 -0.76 -16.51
C ASN A 32 23.90 -1.36 -16.75
N LYS A 33 24.07 -2.05 -17.88
CA LYS A 33 25.35 -2.66 -18.26
C LYS A 33 26.51 -1.68 -18.39
N LYS A 34 26.24 -0.37 -18.56
CA LYS A 34 27.23 0.70 -18.61
C LYS A 34 27.57 1.28 -17.24
N GLY A 35 26.93 0.79 -16.18
CA GLY A 35 27.12 1.26 -14.81
C GLY A 35 26.26 2.48 -14.44
N GLU A 36 25.39 2.95 -15.34
CA GLU A 36 24.51 4.08 -15.06
C GLU A 36 23.38 3.65 -14.11
N ARG A 37 23.21 4.38 -13.02
CA ARG A 37 22.22 4.14 -12.00
C ARG A 37 20.94 4.91 -12.28
N SER A 38 19.80 4.29 -12.02
CA SER A 38 18.49 4.94 -12.15
C SER A 38 17.54 4.50 -11.06
N ILE A 39 16.59 5.37 -10.75
CA ILE A 39 15.51 5.12 -9.80
C ILE A 39 14.22 5.00 -10.60
N ARG A 40 13.45 3.94 -10.35
CA ARG A 40 12.09 3.76 -10.83
C ARG A 40 11.14 3.93 -9.66
N VAL A 41 9.96 4.49 -9.92
CA VAL A 41 8.93 4.69 -8.90
C VAL A 41 7.59 4.19 -9.44
N GLY A 42 6.71 3.77 -8.54
CA GLY A 42 5.35 3.36 -8.87
C GLY A 42 5.27 1.98 -9.50
N ILE A 43 4.42 1.83 -10.52
CA ILE A 43 4.15 0.54 -11.18
C ILE A 43 5.42 -0.09 -11.72
N LYS A 44 6.24 0.65 -12.45
CA LYS A 44 7.50 0.11 -13.01
C LYS A 44 8.46 -0.40 -11.93
N ALA A 45 8.47 0.24 -10.76
CA ALA A 45 9.24 -0.22 -9.61
C ALA A 45 8.66 -1.52 -9.03
N LYS A 46 7.33 -1.59 -8.91
CA LYS A 46 6.61 -2.75 -8.41
C LYS A 46 6.81 -3.97 -9.32
N ASP A 47 6.65 -3.79 -10.63
CA ASP A 47 6.86 -4.85 -11.63
C ASP A 47 8.31 -5.36 -11.62
N SER A 48 9.30 -4.44 -11.50
CA SER A 48 10.71 -4.83 -11.39
C SER A 48 10.98 -5.65 -10.13
N LYS A 49 10.39 -5.27 -8.99
CA LYS A 49 10.54 -6.02 -7.72
C LYS A 49 9.96 -7.44 -7.84
N TYR A 50 8.81 -7.60 -8.47
CA TYR A 50 8.24 -8.95 -8.70
C TYR A 50 9.07 -9.76 -9.70
N SER A 51 9.57 -9.13 -10.77
CA SER A 51 10.46 -9.78 -11.73
C SER A 51 11.75 -10.29 -11.09
N ASP A 52 12.31 -9.56 -10.10
CA ASP A 52 13.51 -10.00 -9.38
C ASP A 52 13.24 -11.29 -8.57
N ALA A 53 12.08 -11.37 -7.89
CA ALA A 53 11.70 -12.55 -7.15
C ALA A 53 11.56 -13.78 -8.07
N ILE A 54 10.90 -13.61 -9.21
CA ILE A 54 10.75 -14.64 -10.23
C ILE A 54 12.13 -15.05 -10.80
N GLN A 55 12.99 -14.07 -11.11
CA GLN A 55 14.33 -14.35 -11.64
C GLN A 55 15.22 -15.08 -10.62
N ALA A 56 15.10 -14.75 -9.32
CA ALA A 56 15.81 -15.46 -8.26
C ALA A 56 15.39 -16.93 -8.20
N LEU A 57 14.10 -17.22 -8.35
CA LEU A 57 13.57 -18.59 -8.42
C LEU A 57 14.11 -19.34 -9.63
N SER A 58 14.02 -18.76 -10.82
CA SER A 58 14.47 -19.41 -12.07
C SER A 58 15.98 -19.66 -12.12
N LYS A 59 16.79 -18.85 -11.43
CA LYS A 59 18.25 -19.05 -11.33
C LYS A 59 18.65 -19.96 -10.16
N GLY A 60 17.75 -20.27 -9.25
CA GLY A 60 18.07 -21.02 -8.04
C GLY A 60 18.99 -20.26 -7.07
N GLU A 61 19.01 -18.93 -7.12
CA GLU A 61 19.91 -18.06 -6.35
C GLU A 61 19.14 -17.12 -5.42
N ILE A 62 19.75 -16.73 -4.31
CA ILE A 62 19.18 -15.71 -3.43
C ILE A 62 19.18 -14.37 -4.18
N GLY A 63 17.98 -13.83 -4.41
CA GLY A 63 17.84 -12.51 -5.03
C GLY A 63 18.23 -11.38 -4.08
N GLU A 64 18.89 -10.35 -4.61
CA GLU A 64 19.09 -9.11 -3.88
C GLU A 64 17.84 -8.24 -3.91
N GLU A 65 17.60 -7.48 -2.85
CA GLU A 65 16.44 -6.58 -2.78
C GLU A 65 16.80 -5.21 -3.37
N PHE A 66 16.31 -4.93 -4.58
CA PHE A 66 16.48 -3.64 -5.23
C PHE A 66 15.25 -2.74 -5.15
N GLY A 67 14.10 -3.30 -4.77
CA GLY A 67 12.81 -2.61 -4.69
C GLY A 67 12.27 -2.53 -3.27
N TYR A 68 11.94 -1.32 -2.82
CA TYR A 68 11.46 -1.05 -1.45
C TYR A 68 10.03 -0.53 -1.46
N ILE A 69 9.24 -1.02 -0.51
CA ILE A 69 7.84 -0.69 -0.28
C ILE A 69 7.64 -0.42 1.22
N GLU A 70 6.48 0.12 1.61
CA GLU A 70 6.06 0.28 3.02
C GLU A 70 6.93 1.19 3.89
N PHE A 71 7.86 1.91 3.33
CA PHE A 71 8.72 2.84 4.06
C PHE A 71 7.95 3.98 4.77
N LYS A 72 6.65 4.20 4.46
CA LYS A 72 5.76 5.09 5.22
C LYS A 72 5.61 4.64 6.68
N ARG A 73 5.62 3.32 6.94
CA ARG A 73 5.54 2.77 8.30
C ARG A 73 6.76 3.11 9.15
N GLU A 74 7.90 3.32 8.49
CA GLU A 74 9.21 3.57 9.12
C GLU A 74 9.56 5.07 9.17
N MET A 75 8.62 5.96 8.84
CA MET A 75 8.87 7.41 8.86
C MET A 75 9.32 7.88 10.24
N GLY A 76 10.43 8.61 10.28
CA GLY A 76 11.01 9.12 11.51
C GLY A 76 11.79 8.09 12.36
N SER A 77 11.99 6.87 11.84
CA SER A 77 12.88 5.87 12.47
C SER A 77 14.31 5.96 11.92
N ASP A 78 15.23 5.22 12.56
CA ASP A 78 16.63 5.08 12.11
C ASP A 78 16.81 4.00 11.03
N LYS A 79 15.71 3.49 10.45
CA LYS A 79 15.74 2.50 9.37
C LYS A 79 16.51 3.02 8.19
N THR A 80 17.34 2.19 7.60
CA THR A 80 18.07 2.46 6.37
C THR A 80 17.87 1.32 5.38
N TYR A 81 17.93 1.67 4.10
CA TYR A 81 17.81 0.76 2.97
C TYR A 81 19.06 0.89 2.13
N SER A 82 19.67 -0.23 1.75
CA SER A 82 20.91 -0.25 0.97
C SER A 82 20.93 -1.38 -0.05
N ASN A 83 21.49 -1.12 -1.22
CA ASN A 83 21.86 -2.12 -2.20
C ASN A 83 22.96 -1.56 -3.13
N GLU A 84 23.59 -2.40 -3.94
CA GLU A 84 24.71 -2.02 -4.82
C GLU A 84 24.32 -1.07 -5.97
N ASN A 85 23.03 -1.00 -6.33
CA ASN A 85 22.54 -0.14 -7.42
C ASN A 85 22.27 1.30 -6.95
N MET A 86 22.34 1.57 -5.66
CA MET A 86 22.14 2.92 -5.11
C MET A 86 23.33 3.84 -5.45
N ALA A 87 23.03 5.13 -5.67
CA ALA A 87 24.04 6.15 -5.92
C ALA A 87 24.80 6.57 -4.65
N LYS A 88 24.27 6.26 -3.47
CA LYS A 88 24.84 6.52 -2.14
C LYS A 88 24.71 5.27 -1.26
N PRO A 89 25.43 5.18 -0.13
CA PRO A 89 25.49 3.96 0.68
C PRO A 89 24.12 3.47 1.18
N SER A 90 23.22 4.39 1.51
CA SER A 90 21.89 4.05 1.97
C SER A 90 20.87 5.18 1.77
N TYR A 91 19.60 4.83 1.78
CA TYR A 91 18.46 5.73 1.83
C TYR A 91 17.68 5.53 3.12
N ASN A 92 17.13 6.60 3.68
CA ASN A 92 16.20 6.53 4.79
C ASN A 92 14.73 6.60 4.30
N PRO A 93 13.73 6.36 5.17
CA PRO A 93 12.32 6.39 4.78
C PRO A 93 11.88 7.70 4.13
N GLU A 94 12.39 8.85 4.63
CA GLU A 94 12.06 10.17 4.10
C GLU A 94 12.56 10.36 2.67
N GLU A 95 13.73 9.83 2.37
CA GLU A 95 14.32 9.93 1.04
C GLU A 95 13.61 9.03 0.03
N LEU A 96 13.20 7.82 0.42
CA LEU A 96 12.35 6.97 -0.41
C LEU A 96 10.97 7.62 -0.63
N SER A 97 10.38 8.19 0.43
CA SER A 97 9.14 8.95 0.31
C SER A 97 9.27 10.17 -0.61
N ALA A 98 10.42 10.83 -0.58
CA ALA A 98 10.70 11.96 -1.46
C ALA A 98 10.75 11.54 -2.94
N GLU A 99 11.27 10.36 -3.28
CA GLU A 99 11.23 9.86 -4.67
C GLU A 99 9.78 9.64 -5.14
N VAL A 100 8.90 9.10 -4.27
CA VAL A 100 7.47 8.99 -4.60
C VAL A 100 6.83 10.36 -4.79
N LEU A 101 7.13 11.32 -3.92
CA LEU A 101 6.62 12.69 -4.02
C LEU A 101 7.12 13.42 -5.28
N LYS A 102 8.36 13.18 -5.71
CA LYS A 102 8.91 13.71 -6.98
C LYS A 102 8.14 13.15 -8.18
N GLU A 103 7.88 11.84 -8.19
CA GLU A 103 7.12 11.21 -9.28
C GLU A 103 5.68 11.74 -9.33
N LEU A 104 5.00 11.84 -8.17
CA LEU A 104 3.67 12.45 -8.09
C LEU A 104 3.68 13.91 -8.59
N LYS A 105 4.66 14.71 -8.15
CA LYS A 105 4.82 16.10 -8.58
C LYS A 105 4.98 16.20 -10.10
N SER A 106 5.68 15.25 -10.73
CA SER A 106 5.90 15.22 -12.17
C SER A 106 4.63 14.99 -13.00
N LEU A 107 3.54 14.52 -12.37
CA LEU A 107 2.24 14.36 -13.03
C LEU A 107 1.51 15.70 -13.24
N ILE A 108 1.99 16.77 -12.62
CA ILE A 108 1.46 18.13 -12.81
C ILE A 108 2.35 18.82 -13.85
N ASN A 109 1.92 18.78 -15.10
CA ASN A 109 2.78 19.12 -16.25
C ASN A 109 2.94 20.63 -16.51
N ASP A 110 2.02 21.48 -16.04
CA ASP A 110 1.87 22.83 -16.56
C ASP A 110 2.33 23.94 -15.61
N GLU A 111 2.76 23.63 -14.39
CA GLU A 111 3.06 24.63 -13.38
C GLU A 111 4.26 24.28 -12.49
N VAL A 112 4.96 25.31 -12.01
CA VAL A 112 5.96 25.16 -10.95
C VAL A 112 5.25 24.95 -9.62
N VAL A 113 5.05 23.70 -9.23
CA VAL A 113 4.42 23.35 -7.96
C VAL A 113 5.37 23.61 -6.79
N ASN A 114 5.09 24.65 -6.02
CA ASN A 114 5.90 25.04 -4.85
C ASN A 114 5.28 24.60 -3.52
N SER A 115 3.96 24.46 -3.46
CA SER A 115 3.22 24.19 -2.22
C SER A 115 2.45 22.87 -2.34
N VAL A 116 2.35 22.14 -1.23
CA VAL A 116 1.62 20.88 -1.15
C VAL A 116 0.90 20.75 0.18
N VAL A 117 -0.27 20.15 0.15
CA VAL A 117 -0.92 19.58 1.33
C VAL A 117 -0.71 18.06 1.27
N ILE A 118 -0.11 17.49 2.30
CA ILE A 118 0.12 16.04 2.40
C ILE A 118 -0.75 15.49 3.52
N THR A 119 -1.54 14.46 3.20
CA THR A 119 -2.32 13.75 4.21
C THR A 119 -1.45 12.79 4.99
N VAL A 120 -1.66 12.74 6.30
CA VAL A 120 -0.96 11.85 7.23
C VAL A 120 -1.97 11.17 8.16
N PRO A 121 -1.69 9.93 8.62
CA PRO A 121 -2.49 9.29 9.65
C PRO A 121 -2.69 10.20 10.86
N ALA A 122 -3.87 10.13 11.47
CA ALA A 122 -4.15 10.92 12.68
C ALA A 122 -3.22 10.53 13.84
N MET A 123 -2.79 9.27 13.89
CA MET A 123 -1.88 8.70 14.89
C MET A 123 -0.41 9.14 14.73
N PHE A 124 -0.02 9.77 13.61
CA PHE A 124 1.37 10.18 13.42
C PHE A 124 1.82 11.12 14.53
N ILE A 125 2.86 10.72 15.26
CA ILE A 125 3.52 11.54 16.26
C ILE A 125 4.39 12.64 15.63
N ALA A 126 4.90 13.56 16.42
CA ALA A 126 5.66 14.74 15.94
C ALA A 126 6.83 14.34 15.03
N ILE A 127 7.63 13.34 15.41
CA ILE A 127 8.78 12.88 14.63
C ILE A 127 8.38 12.35 13.23
N GLN A 128 7.25 11.65 13.10
CA GLN A 128 6.74 11.15 11.83
C GLN A 128 6.21 12.28 10.94
N LYS A 129 5.58 13.30 11.55
CA LYS A 129 5.13 14.51 10.87
C LYS A 129 6.31 15.32 10.34
N ASP A 130 7.35 15.51 11.16
CA ASP A 130 8.59 16.20 10.76
C ASP A 130 9.31 15.44 9.64
N ALA A 131 9.37 14.12 9.70
CA ALA A 131 9.91 13.26 8.65
C ALA A 131 9.13 13.42 7.33
N THR A 132 7.80 13.52 7.39
CA THR A 132 6.97 13.77 6.20
C THR A 132 7.24 15.15 5.60
N MET A 133 7.35 16.20 6.42
CA MET A 133 7.73 17.53 5.95
C MET A 133 9.15 17.55 5.35
N LYS A 134 10.08 16.79 5.93
CA LYS A 134 11.44 16.62 5.39
C LYS A 134 11.41 15.95 4.02
N ALA A 135 10.62 14.89 3.83
CA ALA A 135 10.42 14.24 2.54
C ALA A 135 9.88 15.22 1.47
N ALA A 136 8.90 16.04 1.84
CA ALA A 136 8.38 17.07 0.94
C ALA A 136 9.45 18.10 0.52
N ARG A 137 10.31 18.54 1.44
CA ARG A 137 11.42 19.47 1.13
C ARG A 137 12.44 18.80 0.18
N ILE A 138 12.80 17.55 0.43
CA ILE A 138 13.72 16.76 -0.46
C ILE A 138 13.09 16.61 -1.85
N ALA A 139 11.77 16.46 -1.94
CA ALA A 139 11.05 16.44 -3.22
C ALA A 139 10.94 17.81 -3.92
N GLY A 140 11.45 18.87 -3.29
CA GLY A 140 11.51 20.22 -3.87
C GLY A 140 10.22 21.03 -3.71
N PHE A 141 9.38 20.72 -2.71
CA PHE A 141 8.31 21.63 -2.30
C PHE A 141 8.86 22.67 -1.33
N LYS A 142 8.51 23.93 -1.56
CA LYS A 142 8.92 25.04 -0.70
C LYS A 142 8.04 25.17 0.54
N GLN A 143 6.76 24.81 0.40
CA GLN A 143 5.77 24.86 1.46
C GLN A 143 5.05 23.52 1.53
N CYS A 144 4.90 23.00 2.75
CA CYS A 144 4.15 21.78 3.03
C CYS A 144 3.24 22.01 4.23
N ILE A 145 1.97 21.71 4.05
CA ILE A 145 0.98 21.66 5.13
C ILE A 145 0.57 20.21 5.31
N LEU A 146 0.51 19.74 6.55
CA LEU A 146 0.01 18.41 6.86
C LEU A 146 -1.46 18.48 7.24
N LEU A 147 -2.26 17.56 6.70
CA LEU A 147 -3.67 17.38 7.01
C LEU A 147 -3.88 15.95 7.49
N GLN A 148 -4.63 15.76 8.57
CA GLN A 148 -4.97 14.41 9.02
C GLN A 148 -5.89 13.71 8.02
N GLU A 149 -5.57 12.46 7.66
CA GLU A 149 -6.33 11.64 6.68
C GLU A 149 -7.83 11.58 6.99
N PRO A 150 -8.29 11.34 8.25
CA PRO A 150 -9.71 11.34 8.56
C PRO A 150 -10.39 12.71 8.38
N ILE A 151 -9.68 13.82 8.57
CA ILE A 151 -10.21 15.16 8.29
C ILE A 151 -10.37 15.34 6.77
N ALA A 152 -9.37 14.93 5.98
CA ALA A 152 -9.45 14.98 4.53
C ALA A 152 -10.61 14.15 4.00
N ALA A 153 -10.82 12.93 4.53
CA ALA A 153 -11.93 12.07 4.20
C ALA A 153 -13.28 12.72 4.51
N CYS A 154 -13.43 13.30 5.71
CA CYS A 154 -14.64 14.02 6.09
C CYS A 154 -14.92 15.20 5.15
N MET A 155 -13.90 15.97 4.77
CA MET A 155 -14.05 17.08 3.82
C MET A 155 -14.49 16.59 2.44
N ALA A 156 -13.92 15.49 1.95
CA ALA A 156 -14.30 14.87 0.67
C ALA A 156 -15.76 14.38 0.68
N TYR A 157 -16.25 13.88 1.80
CA TYR A 157 -17.66 13.53 2.02
C TYR A 157 -18.58 14.76 2.18
N GLY A 158 -18.02 15.96 2.01
CA GLY A 158 -18.78 17.20 2.08
C GLY A 158 -19.13 17.63 3.50
N LEU A 159 -18.45 17.13 4.53
CA LEU A 159 -18.52 17.67 5.86
C LEU A 159 -17.76 19.00 5.89
N SER A 160 -18.42 20.01 6.36
CA SER A 160 -17.82 21.34 6.54
C SER A 160 -18.23 21.90 7.89
N ALA A 161 -17.48 22.84 8.39
CA ALA A 161 -17.78 23.58 9.60
C ALA A 161 -19.17 24.28 9.60
N LYS A 162 -19.84 24.34 8.44
CA LYS A 162 -21.20 24.87 8.30
C LYS A 162 -22.30 23.83 8.53
N LYS A 163 -21.97 22.53 8.65
CA LYS A 163 -22.95 21.47 8.98
C LYS A 163 -23.21 21.44 10.48
N LYS A 164 -24.39 20.89 10.84
CA LYS A 164 -24.81 20.71 12.25
C LYS A 164 -23.77 19.86 12.99
N ASP A 165 -23.63 20.14 14.27
CA ASP A 165 -22.85 19.32 15.19
C ASP A 165 -23.16 17.83 15.06
N GLY A 166 -22.16 16.99 15.19
CA GLY A 166 -22.29 15.57 15.03
C GLY A 166 -20.98 14.81 15.21
N ARG A 167 -21.08 13.51 15.19
CA ARG A 167 -19.94 12.61 15.32
C ARG A 167 -19.92 11.60 14.19
N TRP A 168 -18.74 11.31 13.67
CA TRP A 168 -18.50 10.38 12.56
C TRP A 168 -17.39 9.42 12.96
N LEU A 169 -17.52 8.17 12.51
CA LEU A 169 -16.43 7.21 12.52
C LEU A 169 -15.86 7.14 11.09
N VAL A 170 -14.59 7.42 10.93
CA VAL A 170 -13.85 7.20 9.70
C VAL A 170 -13.17 5.83 9.82
N PHE A 171 -13.40 4.97 8.83
CA PHE A 171 -12.86 3.63 8.69
C PHE A 171 -11.95 3.64 7.46
N ASP A 172 -10.65 3.82 7.67
CA ASP A 172 -9.65 3.87 6.61
C ASP A 172 -8.89 2.54 6.56
N PHE A 173 -9.26 1.70 5.58
CA PHE A 173 -8.61 0.41 5.34
C PHE A 173 -7.68 0.55 4.13
N GLY A 174 -6.48 1.04 4.38
CA GLY A 174 -5.48 1.32 3.37
C GLY A 174 -4.77 0.09 2.80
N GLY A 175 -3.78 0.31 1.95
CA GLY A 175 -2.98 -0.78 1.36
C GLY A 175 -2.07 -1.49 2.35
N GLY A 176 -1.74 -0.89 3.48
CA GLY A 176 -0.80 -1.47 4.46
C GLY A 176 -1.13 -1.18 5.92
N THR A 177 -2.04 -0.25 6.19
CA THR A 177 -2.47 0.14 7.54
C THR A 177 -3.98 0.20 7.59
N PHE A 178 -4.50 0.03 8.79
CA PHE A 178 -5.89 0.30 9.14
C PHE A 178 -5.91 1.42 10.18
N ASP A 179 -6.70 2.45 9.93
CA ASP A 179 -6.89 3.58 10.83
C ASP A 179 -8.40 3.82 11.06
N ALA A 180 -8.83 3.80 12.31
CA ALA A 180 -10.16 4.20 12.74
C ALA A 180 -10.06 5.54 13.47
N ALA A 181 -10.90 6.52 13.11
CA ALA A 181 -10.88 7.83 13.73
C ALA A 181 -12.29 8.32 14.07
N LEU A 182 -12.47 8.78 15.29
CA LEU A 182 -13.68 9.50 15.71
C LEU A 182 -13.50 10.98 15.44
N VAL A 183 -14.38 11.50 14.60
CA VAL A 183 -14.37 12.91 14.16
C VAL A 183 -15.65 13.58 14.66
N LYS A 184 -15.53 14.83 15.11
CA LYS A 184 -16.67 15.64 15.51
C LYS A 184 -16.67 16.99 14.80
N VAL A 185 -17.87 17.52 14.58
CA VAL A 185 -18.11 18.93 14.34
C VAL A 185 -18.77 19.50 15.59
N GLU A 186 -18.16 20.50 16.18
CA GLU A 186 -18.63 21.19 17.37
C GLU A 186 -18.31 22.69 17.21
N ASP A 187 -19.28 23.54 17.37
CA ASP A 187 -19.16 25.00 17.18
C ASP A 187 -18.51 25.41 15.83
N GLY A 188 -18.80 24.64 14.80
CA GLY A 188 -18.22 24.85 13.46
C GLY A 188 -16.77 24.40 13.28
N ILE A 189 -16.19 23.70 14.24
CA ILE A 189 -14.83 23.15 14.17
C ILE A 189 -14.89 21.65 13.90
N LEU A 190 -14.26 21.21 12.80
CA LEU A 190 -14.05 19.80 12.48
C LEU A 190 -12.75 19.34 13.14
N SER A 191 -12.83 18.33 14.01
CA SER A 191 -11.67 17.82 14.75
C SER A 191 -11.73 16.32 14.96
N VAL A 192 -10.55 15.67 14.95
CA VAL A 192 -10.37 14.29 15.43
C VAL A 192 -10.26 14.36 16.95
N PHE A 193 -11.04 13.56 17.67
CA PHE A 193 -10.96 13.53 19.13
C PHE A 193 -10.45 12.21 19.70
N ASP A 194 -10.51 11.13 18.93
CA ASP A 194 -9.84 9.88 19.30
C ASP A 194 -9.55 9.01 18.06
N THR A 195 -8.53 8.16 18.15
CA THR A 195 -8.09 7.28 17.06
C THR A 195 -7.60 5.94 17.60
N GLU A 196 -7.73 4.91 16.79
CA GLU A 196 -7.15 3.59 17.00
C GLU A 196 -6.78 2.99 15.65
N GLY A 197 -5.80 2.08 15.58
CA GLY A 197 -5.42 1.50 14.30
C GLY A 197 -4.43 0.36 14.44
N ASP A 198 -4.08 -0.21 13.30
CA ASP A 198 -3.07 -1.27 13.18
C ASP A 198 -2.20 -1.02 11.95
N ASN A 199 -0.91 -0.83 12.17
CA ASN A 199 0.09 -0.60 11.12
C ASN A 199 0.40 -1.84 10.27
N TYR A 200 -0.15 -3.00 10.64
CA TYR A 200 0.05 -4.28 9.96
C TYR A 200 -1.28 -4.91 9.50
N LEU A 201 -2.31 -4.09 9.34
CA LEU A 201 -3.62 -4.49 8.86
C LEU A 201 -3.98 -3.63 7.64
N GLY A 202 -4.02 -4.24 6.47
CA GLY A 202 -4.33 -3.55 5.21
C GLY A 202 -4.33 -4.51 4.02
N GLY A 203 -4.55 -3.99 2.82
CA GLY A 203 -4.69 -4.78 1.60
C GLY A 203 -3.56 -5.80 1.37
N LYS A 204 -2.31 -5.44 1.66
CA LYS A 204 -1.16 -6.35 1.54
C LYS A 204 -1.21 -7.52 2.51
N ASN A 205 -1.78 -7.31 3.70
CA ASN A 205 -1.96 -8.38 4.66
C ASN A 205 -3.08 -9.32 4.22
N LEU A 206 -4.11 -8.80 3.53
CA LEU A 206 -5.10 -9.62 2.84
C LEU A 206 -4.44 -10.44 1.72
N ASP A 207 -3.55 -9.84 0.92
CA ASP A 207 -2.81 -10.55 -0.13
C ASP A 207 -1.94 -11.67 0.45
N GLU A 208 -1.27 -11.45 1.58
CA GLU A 208 -0.52 -12.49 2.30
C GLU A 208 -1.41 -13.64 2.78
N VAL A 209 -2.61 -13.34 3.25
CA VAL A 209 -3.61 -14.36 3.63
C VAL A 209 -4.01 -15.18 2.40
N VAL A 210 -4.31 -14.53 1.28
CA VAL A 210 -4.63 -15.22 0.01
C VAL A 210 -3.49 -16.13 -0.43
N VAL A 211 -2.25 -15.64 -0.40
CA VAL A 211 -1.08 -16.46 -0.72
C VAL A 211 -0.99 -17.67 0.20
N ASN A 212 -1.05 -17.47 1.52
CA ASN A 212 -0.80 -18.55 2.49
C ASN A 212 -1.95 -19.55 2.59
N GLN A 213 -3.20 -19.12 2.44
CA GLN A 213 -4.38 -19.97 2.65
C GLN A 213 -4.96 -20.53 1.35
N ILE A 214 -4.69 -19.90 0.20
CA ILE A 214 -5.28 -20.32 -1.07
C ILE A 214 -4.21 -20.73 -2.07
N LEU A 215 -3.25 -19.83 -2.42
CA LEU A 215 -2.33 -20.09 -3.54
C LEU A 215 -1.24 -21.11 -3.19
N TRP A 216 -0.61 -20.95 -2.03
CA TRP A 216 0.41 -21.88 -1.57
C TRP A 216 -0.10 -23.31 -1.37
N PRO A 217 -1.25 -23.58 -0.71
CA PRO A 217 -1.83 -24.90 -0.63
C PRO A 217 -2.22 -25.49 -2.00
N HIS A 218 -2.70 -24.64 -2.93
CA HIS A 218 -3.02 -25.07 -4.29
C HIS A 218 -1.76 -25.59 -5.01
N LEU A 219 -0.68 -24.82 -5.03
CA LEU A 219 0.57 -25.23 -5.64
C LEU A 219 1.16 -26.49 -4.98
N LYS A 220 1.06 -26.63 -3.66
CA LYS A 220 1.51 -27.84 -2.95
C LYS A 220 0.73 -29.11 -3.30
N ASN A 221 -0.48 -28.99 -3.76
CA ASN A 221 -1.27 -30.14 -4.21
C ASN A 221 -0.91 -30.57 -5.63
N GLU A 222 -0.33 -29.67 -6.43
CA GLU A 222 -0.03 -29.92 -7.84
C GLU A 222 1.46 -30.21 -8.07
N TYR A 223 2.36 -29.65 -7.25
CA TYR A 223 3.80 -29.69 -7.43
C TYR A 223 4.55 -30.24 -6.21
N TYR A 224 5.72 -30.81 -6.44
CA TYR A 224 6.64 -31.27 -5.39
C TYR A 224 7.47 -30.10 -4.87
N LEU A 225 7.04 -29.44 -3.77
CA LEU A 225 7.65 -28.23 -3.23
C LEU A 225 8.41 -28.44 -1.90
N ARG A 226 8.99 -29.62 -1.69
CA ARG A 226 9.69 -29.93 -0.43
C ARG A 226 10.90 -29.02 -0.20
N SER A 227 11.68 -28.72 -1.24
CA SER A 227 12.82 -27.80 -1.13
C SER A 227 12.38 -26.38 -0.78
N TYR A 228 11.22 -25.95 -1.29
CA TYR A 228 10.62 -24.65 -0.95
C TYR A 228 10.17 -24.58 0.50
N GLU A 229 9.74 -25.68 1.10
CA GLU A 229 9.40 -25.73 2.53
C GLU A 229 10.63 -25.71 3.44
N GLN A 230 11.74 -26.30 3.00
CA GLN A 230 12.97 -26.46 3.80
C GLN A 230 13.96 -25.33 3.64
N VAL A 231 13.94 -24.64 2.50
CA VAL A 231 14.88 -23.57 2.15
C VAL A 231 14.18 -22.21 2.20
N GLU A 232 14.43 -21.47 3.27
CA GLU A 232 13.72 -20.23 3.60
C GLU A 232 13.69 -19.20 2.45
N TRP A 233 14.81 -18.98 1.76
CA TRP A 233 14.86 -18.03 0.67
C TRP A 233 14.01 -18.46 -0.54
N LYS A 234 13.96 -19.77 -0.88
CA LYS A 234 13.11 -20.29 -1.96
C LYS A 234 11.64 -20.06 -1.64
N LYS A 235 11.24 -20.42 -0.41
CA LYS A 235 9.87 -20.20 0.07
C LYS A 235 9.50 -18.73 0.00
N LYS A 236 10.37 -17.86 0.53
CA LYS A 236 10.16 -16.41 0.51
C LYS A 236 10.03 -15.87 -0.91
N ALA A 237 10.90 -16.27 -1.83
CA ALA A 237 10.88 -15.80 -3.21
C ALA A 237 9.58 -16.21 -3.93
N LEU A 238 9.12 -17.46 -3.75
CA LEU A 238 7.85 -17.92 -4.33
C LEU A 238 6.65 -17.18 -3.71
N ILE A 239 6.61 -17.02 -2.39
CA ILE A 239 5.58 -16.24 -1.70
C ILE A 239 5.57 -14.79 -2.22
N ASP A 240 6.72 -14.17 -2.37
CA ASP A 240 6.82 -12.79 -2.87
C ASP A 240 6.37 -12.69 -4.35
N ALA A 241 6.66 -13.69 -5.17
CA ALA A 241 6.16 -13.78 -6.54
C ALA A 241 4.62 -13.95 -6.60
N LEU A 242 4.02 -14.66 -5.65
CA LEU A 242 2.57 -14.90 -5.58
C LEU A 242 1.77 -13.70 -5.05
N LYS A 243 2.40 -12.70 -4.43
CA LYS A 243 1.70 -11.50 -3.92
C LYS A 243 1.04 -10.68 -5.02
N GLY A 244 1.66 -10.58 -6.20
CA GLY A 244 1.07 -9.93 -7.37
C GLY A 244 -0.23 -10.60 -7.83
N PRO A 245 -0.19 -11.89 -8.14
CA PRO A 245 -1.39 -12.70 -8.40
C PRO A 245 -2.49 -12.56 -7.36
N ALA A 246 -2.14 -12.62 -6.07
CA ALA A 246 -3.10 -12.50 -4.96
C ALA A 246 -3.82 -11.13 -4.96
N GLU A 247 -3.07 -10.03 -5.10
CA GLU A 247 -3.62 -8.68 -5.19
C GLU A 247 -4.53 -8.53 -6.41
N GLU A 248 -4.10 -9.01 -7.58
CA GLU A 248 -4.88 -8.92 -8.82
C GLU A 248 -6.22 -9.65 -8.71
N MET A 249 -6.22 -10.88 -8.20
CA MET A 249 -7.44 -11.65 -7.99
C MET A 249 -8.34 -11.03 -6.93
N ARG A 250 -7.78 -10.54 -5.81
CA ARG A 250 -8.57 -9.86 -4.77
C ARG A 250 -9.26 -8.62 -5.30
N ILE A 251 -8.58 -7.83 -6.14
CA ILE A 251 -9.16 -6.65 -6.78
C ILE A 251 -10.27 -7.07 -7.75
N ALA A 252 -10.03 -8.08 -8.60
CA ALA A 252 -11.03 -8.57 -9.54
C ALA A 252 -12.30 -9.08 -8.83
N LEU A 253 -12.15 -9.78 -7.71
CA LEU A 253 -13.26 -10.30 -6.90
C LEU A 253 -14.04 -9.20 -6.15
N SER A 254 -13.57 -7.95 -6.14
CA SER A 254 -14.38 -6.82 -5.68
C SER A 254 -15.52 -6.51 -6.65
N PHE A 255 -15.39 -6.90 -7.92
CA PHE A 255 -16.33 -6.59 -9.00
C PHE A 255 -16.99 -7.83 -9.63
N ALA A 256 -16.52 -9.05 -9.29
CA ALA A 256 -16.98 -10.31 -9.85
C ALA A 256 -17.16 -11.36 -8.76
N ASP A 257 -17.93 -12.42 -9.05
CA ASP A 257 -18.16 -13.54 -8.14
C ASP A 257 -17.06 -14.62 -8.24
N SER A 258 -16.29 -14.63 -9.34
CA SER A 258 -15.11 -15.47 -9.52
C SER A 258 -14.02 -14.73 -10.28
N ALA A 259 -12.77 -15.13 -10.08
CA ALA A 259 -11.62 -14.63 -10.80
C ALA A 259 -10.69 -15.80 -11.17
N ASP A 260 -10.28 -15.81 -12.43
CA ASP A 260 -9.31 -16.76 -12.96
C ASP A 260 -7.92 -16.13 -13.03
N TYR A 261 -6.91 -16.91 -12.74
CA TYR A 261 -5.53 -16.50 -12.90
C TYR A 261 -4.70 -17.62 -13.52
N SER A 262 -3.90 -17.26 -14.53
CA SER A 262 -2.95 -18.18 -15.19
C SER A 262 -1.61 -17.46 -15.36
N THR A 263 -0.54 -18.04 -14.82
CA THR A 263 0.83 -17.57 -15.05
C THR A 263 1.26 -17.84 -16.49
N TYR A 264 0.79 -18.91 -17.09
CA TYR A 264 1.06 -19.26 -18.49
C TYR A 264 0.57 -18.14 -19.45
N ASP A 265 -0.67 -17.68 -19.28
CA ASP A 265 -1.23 -16.59 -20.10
C ASP A 265 -0.49 -15.25 -19.95
N ARG A 266 0.20 -15.07 -18.84
CA ARG A 266 1.00 -13.86 -18.52
C ARG A 266 2.47 -14.01 -18.83
N ASN A 267 2.87 -15.20 -19.33
CA ASN A 267 4.27 -15.57 -19.57
C ASN A 267 5.16 -15.32 -18.33
N LEU A 268 4.64 -15.71 -17.17
CA LEU A 268 5.34 -15.67 -15.88
C LEU A 268 5.82 -17.08 -15.53
N ASN A 269 7.10 -17.22 -15.21
CA ASN A 269 7.70 -18.48 -14.75
C ASN A 269 7.96 -18.37 -13.23
N LEU A 270 7.37 -19.26 -12.44
CA LEU A 270 7.53 -19.32 -10.99
C LEU A 270 8.71 -20.23 -10.54
N GLY A 271 9.53 -20.70 -11.47
CA GLY A 271 10.62 -21.62 -11.24
C GLY A 271 10.21 -23.07 -11.49
N GLU A 272 11.07 -24.01 -11.08
CA GLU A 272 10.86 -25.46 -11.23
C GLU A 272 10.59 -26.08 -9.86
N ASP A 273 9.75 -27.09 -9.83
CA ASP A 273 9.54 -27.93 -8.66
C ASP A 273 10.74 -28.87 -8.40
N ASP A 274 10.68 -29.70 -7.36
CA ASP A 274 11.77 -30.61 -7.00
C ASP A 274 11.96 -31.75 -7.99
N ASN A 275 11.06 -31.95 -8.95
CA ASN A 275 11.17 -32.92 -10.05
C ASN A 275 11.68 -32.26 -11.35
N GLY A 276 11.85 -30.92 -11.37
CA GLY A 276 12.24 -30.16 -12.57
C GLY A 276 11.07 -29.86 -13.50
N GLU A 277 9.83 -29.83 -12.97
CA GLU A 277 8.65 -29.41 -13.69
C GLU A 277 8.43 -27.91 -13.45
N ASP A 278 8.14 -27.16 -14.52
CA ASP A 278 7.83 -25.73 -14.43
C ASP A 278 6.60 -25.49 -13.54
N ILE A 279 6.71 -24.59 -12.58
CA ILE A 279 5.61 -24.24 -11.68
C ILE A 279 4.74 -23.18 -12.37
N ASP A 280 3.52 -23.56 -12.70
CA ASP A 280 2.47 -22.67 -13.20
C ASP A 280 1.35 -22.53 -12.16
N LEU A 281 0.89 -21.31 -11.98
CA LEU A 281 -0.32 -21.05 -11.19
C LEU A 281 -1.51 -20.92 -12.15
N GLU A 282 -2.37 -21.94 -12.14
CA GLU A 282 -3.65 -21.93 -12.84
C GLU A 282 -4.77 -22.18 -11.83
N ILE A 283 -5.54 -21.17 -11.51
CA ILE A 283 -6.52 -21.23 -10.44
C ILE A 283 -7.73 -20.35 -10.70
N THR A 284 -8.91 -20.85 -10.32
CA THR A 284 -10.15 -20.05 -10.17
C THR A 284 -10.45 -19.86 -8.68
N ILE A 285 -10.63 -18.62 -8.25
CA ILE A 285 -11.03 -18.30 -6.87
C ILE A 285 -12.43 -17.68 -6.92
N THR A 286 -13.33 -18.15 -6.04
CA THR A 286 -14.64 -17.51 -5.84
C THR A 286 -14.55 -16.42 -4.79
N LYS A 287 -15.46 -15.44 -4.89
CA LYS A 287 -15.60 -14.37 -3.89
C LYS A 287 -15.88 -14.93 -2.49
N GLU A 288 -16.67 -15.98 -2.37
CA GLU A 288 -16.96 -16.67 -1.11
C GLU A 288 -15.66 -17.20 -0.48
N LYS A 289 -14.86 -17.96 -1.24
CA LYS A 289 -13.58 -18.53 -0.77
C LYS A 289 -12.59 -17.42 -0.35
N LEU A 290 -12.56 -16.30 -1.08
CA LEU A 290 -11.76 -15.15 -0.70
C LEU A 290 -12.24 -14.56 0.63
N LEU A 291 -13.53 -14.27 0.76
CA LEU A 291 -14.10 -13.66 1.96
C LEU A 291 -13.90 -14.53 3.20
N ASP A 292 -14.09 -15.84 3.07
CA ASP A 292 -13.83 -16.78 4.17
C ASP A 292 -12.36 -16.72 4.62
N ALA A 293 -11.42 -16.67 3.68
CA ALA A 293 -9.99 -16.61 4.00
C ALA A 293 -9.60 -15.31 4.73
N ILE A 294 -10.15 -14.16 4.31
CA ILE A 294 -9.77 -12.83 4.84
C ILE A 294 -10.67 -12.32 5.96
N ASN A 295 -11.69 -13.08 6.37
CA ASN A 295 -12.70 -12.66 7.37
C ASN A 295 -12.07 -12.20 8.69
N ASP A 296 -11.10 -12.96 9.21
CA ASP A 296 -10.43 -12.63 10.47
C ASP A 296 -9.78 -11.24 10.46
N GLN A 297 -9.27 -10.82 9.30
CA GLN A 297 -8.66 -9.51 9.14
C GLN A 297 -9.72 -8.39 9.20
N TYR A 298 -10.87 -8.61 8.60
CA TYR A 298 -12.00 -7.67 8.70
C TYR A 298 -12.60 -7.64 10.10
N GLU A 299 -12.77 -8.79 10.75
CA GLU A 299 -13.23 -8.84 12.14
C GLU A 299 -12.28 -8.07 13.07
N LYS A 300 -10.97 -8.19 12.86
CA LYS A 300 -9.98 -7.42 13.62
C LYS A 300 -10.21 -5.91 13.44
N ALA A 301 -10.40 -5.42 12.21
CA ALA A 301 -10.67 -4.00 11.95
C ALA A 301 -11.98 -3.54 12.61
N VAL A 302 -13.03 -4.35 12.52
CA VAL A 302 -14.32 -4.06 13.17
C VAL A 302 -14.20 -4.02 14.69
N ASN A 303 -13.41 -4.92 15.29
CA ASN A 303 -13.21 -4.93 16.74
C ASN A 303 -12.41 -3.70 17.20
N ILE A 304 -11.40 -3.25 16.45
CA ILE A 304 -10.72 -1.98 16.72
C ILE A 304 -11.73 -0.81 16.75
N CYS A 305 -12.68 -0.77 15.81
CA CYS A 305 -13.74 0.25 15.80
C CYS A 305 -14.67 0.14 17.02
N LYS A 306 -15.04 -1.08 17.42
CA LYS A 306 -15.88 -1.29 18.61
C LYS A 306 -15.19 -0.83 19.88
N ASP A 307 -13.91 -1.16 20.05
CA ASP A 307 -13.11 -0.77 21.20
C ASP A 307 -12.95 0.76 21.27
N LEU A 308 -12.72 1.40 20.10
CA LEU A 308 -12.67 2.85 20.00
C LEU A 308 -13.99 3.51 20.43
N LEU A 309 -15.13 2.99 19.98
CA LEU A 309 -16.44 3.49 20.38
C LEU A 309 -16.71 3.27 21.87
N GLN A 310 -16.41 2.07 22.39
CA GLN A 310 -16.61 1.73 23.79
C GLN A 310 -15.79 2.63 24.72
N ARG A 311 -14.51 2.87 24.39
CA ARG A 311 -13.61 3.74 25.14
C ARG A 311 -14.13 5.17 25.24
N ASN A 312 -14.89 5.62 24.25
CA ASN A 312 -15.49 6.95 24.20
C ASN A 312 -16.96 6.98 24.69
N ASN A 313 -17.45 5.89 25.26
CA ASN A 313 -18.85 5.74 25.72
C ASN A 313 -19.86 6.07 24.60
N LEU A 314 -19.56 5.66 23.36
CA LEU A 314 -20.40 5.86 22.18
C LEU A 314 -21.02 4.55 21.72
N ALA A 315 -22.30 4.60 21.41
CA ALA A 315 -22.99 3.54 20.67
C ALA A 315 -23.06 3.93 19.18
N GLY A 316 -23.14 2.92 18.29
CA GLY A 316 -23.17 3.16 16.84
C GLY A 316 -24.32 4.07 16.39
N ASN A 317 -25.47 4.03 17.07
CA ASN A 317 -26.64 4.89 16.78
C ASN A 317 -26.45 6.37 17.20
N GLN A 318 -25.37 6.69 17.90
CA GLN A 318 -24.99 8.07 18.26
C GLN A 318 -24.04 8.69 17.23
N LEU A 319 -23.62 7.90 16.25
CA LEU A 319 -22.86 8.40 15.11
C LEU A 319 -23.81 8.97 14.05
N SER A 320 -23.44 10.09 13.48
CA SER A 320 -24.14 10.69 12.34
C SER A 320 -23.95 9.86 11.07
N SER A 321 -22.79 9.24 10.90
CA SER A 321 -22.48 8.33 9.79
C SER A 321 -21.14 7.61 10.01
N LEU A 322 -20.95 6.52 9.25
CA LEU A 322 -19.66 5.87 9.01
C LEU A 322 -19.12 6.34 7.65
N ILE A 323 -17.85 6.72 7.60
CA ILE A 323 -17.14 7.11 6.38
C ILE A 323 -16.13 6.02 6.08
N LEU A 324 -16.25 5.38 4.92
CA LEU A 324 -15.32 4.36 4.42
C LEU A 324 -14.32 5.00 3.46
N VAL A 325 -13.03 4.69 3.66
CA VAL A 325 -11.90 5.16 2.86
C VAL A 325 -11.05 3.98 2.41
#